data_f7092b4f16eedaf2513288d05772a9d3
#
_entry.id   f7092b4f16eedaf2513288d05772a9d3
#
_cell.length_a   1.000
_cell.length_b   1.000
_cell.length_c   1.000
_cell.angle_alpha   90.00
_cell.angle_beta   90.00
_cell.angle_gamma   90.00
#
_symmetry.space_group_name_H-M   'P 1'
#
loop_
_entity.id
_entity.type
_entity.pdbx_description
1 polymer ?
#
loop_
_entity_poly.entity_id
_entity_poly.type
_entity_poly.pdbx_seq_one_letter_code
_entity_poly.pdbx_strand_id
1 'polypeptide(L)'
;MIIRLCTKDELPLIAAMSEDFAAEGCCNGINPETVEELTAYELYVAEEEGKLLGYAYGTAETASRKRFFILPGHKNYYVEIIYVKPEYRSRGLGRQLYQKLEDRAKELGCETVEVIAVSKDYKKLLHLYFEELGLEFFNAHLMKKL
;
A
#
# COMPACT_ATOMS: atom_id res chain seq x y z
N MET A 1 4.29 0.95 20.01
CA MET A 1 3.85 0.74 18.61
C MET A 1 5.02 0.21 17.80
N ILE A 2 4.81 -0.82 17.00
CA ILE A 2 5.81 -1.45 16.12
C ILE A 2 5.22 -1.71 14.74
N ILE A 3 6.09 -1.71 13.72
CA ILE A 3 5.77 -2.23 12.39
C ILE A 3 6.51 -3.55 12.21
N ARG A 4 5.80 -4.63 11.93
CA ARG A 4 6.35 -5.97 11.79
C ARG A 4 5.66 -6.77 10.70
N LEU A 5 6.24 -7.90 10.33
CA LEU A 5 5.56 -8.87 9.46
C LEU A 5 4.28 -9.41 10.13
N CYS A 6 3.26 -9.57 9.31
CA CYS A 6 2.01 -10.24 9.67
C CYS A 6 2.26 -11.74 9.85
N THR A 7 1.65 -12.35 10.86
CA THR A 7 1.65 -13.81 11.01
C THR A 7 0.46 -14.42 10.25
N LYS A 8 0.55 -15.72 9.94
CA LYS A 8 -0.54 -16.42 9.23
C LYS A 8 -1.86 -16.41 10.02
N ASP A 9 -1.78 -16.49 11.33
CA ASP A 9 -2.95 -16.49 12.21
C ASP A 9 -3.66 -15.14 12.28
N GLU A 10 -2.99 -14.06 11.83
CA GLU A 10 -3.55 -12.71 11.77
C GLU A 10 -4.26 -12.41 10.45
N LEU A 11 -4.07 -13.22 9.40
CA LEU A 11 -4.70 -12.98 8.10
C LEU A 11 -6.22 -12.78 8.15
N PRO A 12 -6.99 -13.51 9.00
CA PRO A 12 -8.42 -13.23 9.15
C PRO A 12 -8.72 -11.81 9.67
N LEU A 13 -7.84 -11.25 10.52
CA LEU A 13 -7.99 -9.87 11.00
C LEU A 13 -7.67 -8.86 9.90
N ILE A 14 -6.70 -9.17 9.02
CA ILE A 14 -6.39 -8.32 7.87
C ILE A 14 -7.54 -8.35 6.86
N ALA A 15 -8.12 -9.52 6.58
CA ALA A 15 -9.29 -9.63 5.70
C ALA A 15 -10.47 -8.80 6.23
N ALA A 16 -10.75 -8.84 7.54
CA ALA A 16 -11.77 -8.00 8.16
C ALA A 16 -11.44 -6.50 8.03
N MET A 17 -10.17 -6.09 8.19
CA MET A 17 -9.77 -4.70 7.94
C MET A 17 -9.91 -4.30 6.47
N SER A 18 -9.73 -5.23 5.53
CA SER A 18 -9.96 -4.97 4.10
C SER A 18 -11.45 -4.76 3.80
N GLU A 19 -12.34 -5.51 4.46
CA GLU A 19 -13.79 -5.27 4.40
C GLU A 19 -14.16 -3.89 4.95
N ASP A 20 -13.60 -3.50 6.11
CA ASP A 20 -13.80 -2.18 6.70
C ASP A 20 -13.34 -1.08 5.73
N PHE A 21 -12.18 -1.24 5.10
CA PHE A 21 -11.63 -0.31 4.12
C PHE A 21 -12.57 -0.15 2.90
N ALA A 22 -13.09 -1.24 2.37
CA ALA A 22 -14.05 -1.20 1.27
C ALA A 22 -15.35 -0.52 1.69
N ALA A 23 -15.84 -0.77 2.90
CA ALA A 23 -17.08 -0.20 3.45
C ALA A 23 -17.00 1.31 3.70
N GLU A 24 -15.81 1.87 3.95
CA GLU A 24 -15.63 3.32 4.14
C GLU A 24 -16.02 4.15 2.90
N GLY A 25 -16.01 3.56 1.71
CA GLY A 25 -16.33 4.26 0.46
C GLY A 25 -15.38 5.42 0.13
N CYS A 26 -14.19 5.45 0.74
CA CYS A 26 -13.17 6.49 0.52
C CYS A 26 -12.47 6.39 -0.83
N CYS A 27 -12.64 5.29 -1.54
CA CYS A 27 -12.09 5.03 -2.86
C CYS A 27 -13.19 4.64 -3.85
N ASN A 28 -12.89 4.74 -5.15
CA ASN A 28 -13.81 4.35 -6.22
C ASN A 28 -13.61 2.86 -6.58
N GLY A 29 -14.23 1.95 -5.82
CA GLY A 29 -14.28 0.52 -6.14
C GLY A 29 -13.09 -0.28 -5.59
N ILE A 30 -12.92 -0.28 -4.27
CA ILE A 30 -12.09 -1.26 -3.60
C ILE A 30 -12.90 -2.54 -3.39
N ASN A 31 -12.34 -3.67 -3.81
CA ASN A 31 -12.85 -4.98 -3.45
C ASN A 31 -12.05 -5.48 -2.24
N PRO A 32 -12.71 -5.98 -1.17
CA PRO A 32 -12.00 -6.54 -0.04
C PRO A 32 -11.25 -7.82 -0.43
N GLU A 33 -10.06 -7.99 0.16
CA GLU A 33 -9.26 -9.20 -0.04
C GLU A 33 -9.74 -10.32 0.89
N THR A 34 -9.74 -11.54 0.36
CA THR A 34 -9.98 -12.76 1.12
C THR A 34 -8.69 -13.23 1.82
N VAL A 35 -8.81 -14.07 2.83
CA VAL A 35 -7.66 -14.72 3.49
C VAL A 35 -6.79 -15.45 2.48
N GLU A 36 -7.40 -16.14 1.50
CA GLU A 36 -6.67 -16.88 0.46
C GLU A 36 -5.81 -15.95 -0.40
N GLU A 37 -6.37 -14.84 -0.88
CA GLU A 37 -5.63 -13.84 -1.65
C GLU A 37 -4.48 -13.24 -0.85
N LEU A 38 -4.70 -12.93 0.41
CA LEU A 38 -3.68 -12.36 1.30
C LEU A 38 -2.49 -13.31 1.56
N THR A 39 -2.66 -14.62 1.43
CA THR A 39 -1.55 -15.57 1.60
C THR A 39 -0.45 -15.44 0.54
N ALA A 40 -0.74 -14.80 -0.60
CA ALA A 40 0.21 -14.59 -1.68
C ALA A 40 1.20 -13.43 -1.40
N TYR A 41 0.97 -12.63 -0.38
CA TYR A 41 1.72 -11.41 -0.11
C TYR A 41 2.52 -11.46 1.19
N GLU A 42 3.63 -10.72 1.20
CA GLU A 42 4.36 -10.37 2.40
C GLU A 42 3.74 -9.11 3.00
N LEU A 43 2.95 -9.27 4.07
CA LEU A 43 2.22 -8.17 4.69
C LEU A 43 2.95 -7.64 5.93
N TYR A 44 2.94 -6.33 6.09
CA TYR A 44 3.37 -5.64 7.31
C TYR A 44 2.17 -5.10 8.06
N VAL A 45 2.21 -5.18 9.37
CA VAL A 45 1.18 -4.67 10.27
C VAL A 45 1.74 -3.63 11.22
N ALA A 46 0.93 -2.62 11.53
CA ALA A 46 1.15 -1.71 12.63
C ALA A 46 0.45 -2.24 13.88
N GLU A 47 1.21 -2.49 14.93
CA GLU A 47 0.71 -3.05 16.19
C GLU A 47 1.01 -2.14 17.37
N GLU A 48 0.05 -2.02 18.27
CA GLU A 48 0.21 -1.36 19.57
C GLU A 48 -0.57 -2.13 20.63
N GLU A 49 0.11 -2.55 21.69
CA GLU A 49 -0.49 -3.28 22.81
C GLU A 49 -1.32 -4.51 22.39
N GLY A 50 -0.81 -5.28 21.42
CA GLY A 50 -1.47 -6.48 20.89
C GLY A 50 -2.64 -6.21 19.94
N LYS A 51 -2.89 -4.94 19.56
CA LYS A 51 -3.94 -4.56 18.61
C LYS A 51 -3.34 -4.20 17.27
N LEU A 52 -3.92 -4.70 16.18
CA LEU A 52 -3.57 -4.30 14.83
C LEU A 52 -4.29 -3.00 14.48
N LEU A 53 -3.53 -1.98 14.13
CA LEU A 53 -4.00 -0.63 13.83
C LEU A 53 -4.09 -0.35 12.32
N GLY A 54 -3.39 -1.14 11.52
CA GLY A 54 -3.34 -1.00 10.07
C GLY A 54 -2.41 -2.04 9.46
N TYR A 55 -2.42 -2.11 8.14
CA TYR A 55 -1.56 -3.02 7.38
C TYR A 55 -1.12 -2.42 6.05
N ALA A 56 -0.06 -2.98 5.47
CA ALA A 56 0.42 -2.62 4.15
C ALA A 56 1.10 -3.81 3.49
N TYR A 57 1.03 -3.86 2.16
CA TYR A 57 1.80 -4.78 1.35
C TYR A 57 2.06 -4.23 -0.05
N GLY A 58 3.00 -4.88 -0.74
CA GLY A 58 3.34 -4.57 -2.11
C GLY A 58 4.03 -5.74 -2.77
N THR A 59 4.28 -5.62 -4.06
CA THR A 59 4.86 -6.63 -4.93
C THR A 59 6.05 -6.11 -5.69
N ALA A 60 7.13 -6.91 -5.76
CA ALA A 60 8.27 -6.62 -6.63
C ALA A 60 8.04 -7.27 -8.00
N GLU A 61 8.19 -6.50 -9.06
CA GLU A 61 8.07 -6.96 -10.43
C GLU A 61 9.31 -6.59 -11.25
N THR A 62 9.66 -7.47 -12.19
CA THR A 62 10.69 -7.18 -13.18
C THR A 62 10.02 -6.95 -14.52
N ALA A 63 10.27 -5.78 -15.13
CA ALA A 63 9.67 -5.43 -16.40
C ALA A 63 10.15 -6.38 -17.50
N SER A 64 9.20 -7.00 -18.21
CA SER A 64 9.46 -7.87 -19.36
C SER A 64 9.48 -7.14 -20.70
N ARG A 65 8.93 -5.89 -20.73
CA ARG A 65 8.82 -5.07 -21.94
C ARG A 65 9.03 -3.60 -21.64
N LYS A 66 9.39 -2.84 -22.67
CA LYS A 66 9.49 -1.38 -22.59
C LYS A 66 8.11 -0.76 -22.33
N ARG A 67 8.05 0.14 -21.35
CA ARG A 67 6.87 0.97 -21.01
C ARG A 67 7.35 2.33 -20.52
N PHE A 68 7.03 3.40 -21.25
CA PHE A 68 7.54 4.76 -20.96
C PHE A 68 9.07 4.77 -20.79
N PHE A 69 9.58 5.15 -19.62
CA PHE A 69 11.02 5.12 -19.32
C PHE A 69 11.48 3.77 -18.70
N ILE A 70 10.55 2.84 -18.45
CA ILE A 70 10.88 1.53 -17.91
C ILE A 70 11.34 0.61 -19.03
N LEU A 71 12.55 0.08 -18.91
CA LEU A 71 13.13 -0.88 -19.85
C LEU A 71 12.96 -2.33 -19.35
N PRO A 72 13.05 -3.33 -20.26
CA PRO A 72 13.11 -4.71 -19.84
C PRO A 72 14.25 -4.95 -18.84
N GLY A 73 13.98 -5.68 -17.75
CA GLY A 73 14.92 -5.92 -16.67
C GLY A 73 14.85 -4.92 -15.51
N HIS A 74 14.19 -3.78 -15.69
CA HIS A 74 13.92 -2.83 -14.60
C HIS A 74 13.10 -3.49 -13.51
N LYS A 75 13.55 -3.40 -12.27
CA LYS A 75 12.86 -3.97 -11.12
C LYS A 75 12.14 -2.90 -10.34
N ASN A 76 10.84 -3.02 -10.25
CA ASN A 76 9.96 -2.07 -9.60
C ASN A 76 9.23 -2.71 -8.42
N TYR A 77 8.91 -1.92 -7.41
CA TYR A 77 8.08 -2.32 -6.29
C TYR A 77 6.75 -1.56 -6.32
N TYR A 78 5.65 -2.27 -6.47
CA TYR A 78 4.30 -1.72 -6.39
C TYR A 78 3.79 -1.77 -4.96
N VAL A 79 3.43 -0.62 -4.42
CA VAL A 79 2.67 -0.53 -3.17
C VAL A 79 1.20 -0.77 -3.51
N GLU A 80 0.68 -1.91 -3.11
CA GLU A 80 -0.69 -2.33 -3.42
C GLU A 80 -1.69 -1.68 -2.45
N ILE A 81 -1.47 -1.85 -1.15
CA ILE A 81 -2.34 -1.33 -0.10
C ILE A 81 -1.52 -0.71 1.03
N ILE A 82 -2.00 0.41 1.52
CA ILE A 82 -1.68 0.95 2.84
C ILE A 82 -3.00 1.33 3.49
N TYR A 83 -3.38 0.63 4.53
CA TYR A 83 -4.58 0.91 5.30
C TYR A 83 -4.26 1.17 6.76
N VAL A 84 -4.89 2.21 7.32
CA VAL A 84 -4.87 2.52 8.75
C VAL A 84 -6.31 2.72 9.19
N LYS A 85 -6.70 2.06 10.27
CA LYS A 85 -8.04 2.21 10.86
C LYS A 85 -8.33 3.68 11.14
N PRO A 86 -9.56 4.17 10.89
CA PRO A 86 -9.90 5.59 10.98
C PRO A 86 -9.48 6.26 12.29
N GLU A 87 -9.71 5.58 13.41
CA GLU A 87 -9.44 6.10 14.77
C GLU A 87 -7.93 6.24 15.09
N TYR A 88 -7.06 5.64 14.25
CA TYR A 88 -5.60 5.71 14.43
C TYR A 88 -4.90 6.55 13.35
N ARG A 89 -5.65 7.19 12.45
CA ARG A 89 -5.11 8.08 11.41
C ARG A 89 -4.52 9.35 11.99
N SER A 90 -3.75 10.07 11.19
CA SER A 90 -3.05 11.32 11.58
C SER A 90 -2.01 11.15 12.70
N ARG A 91 -1.57 9.92 12.97
CA ARG A 91 -0.50 9.57 13.91
C ARG A 91 0.80 9.15 13.22
N GLY A 92 0.89 9.37 11.90
CA GLY A 92 2.07 9.01 11.09
C GLY A 92 2.19 7.52 10.75
N LEU A 93 1.17 6.69 11.03
CA LEU A 93 1.21 5.24 10.80
C LEU A 93 1.33 4.87 9.32
N GLY A 94 0.57 5.55 8.45
CA GLY A 94 0.65 5.32 7.01
C GLY A 94 2.04 5.59 6.46
N ARG A 95 2.72 6.65 6.94
CA ARG A 95 4.10 6.95 6.60
C ARG A 95 5.06 5.85 7.05
N GLN A 96 4.90 5.33 8.27
CA GLN A 96 5.77 4.27 8.79
C GLN A 96 5.57 2.95 8.04
N LEU A 97 4.33 2.60 7.69
CA LEU A 97 4.02 1.45 6.85
C LEU A 97 4.64 1.60 5.46
N TYR A 98 4.49 2.77 4.82
CA TYR A 98 5.14 3.05 3.53
C TYR A 98 6.66 2.90 3.62
N GLN A 99 7.29 3.50 4.64
CA GLN A 99 8.74 3.42 4.82
C GLN A 99 9.21 1.97 4.94
N LYS A 100 8.44 1.12 5.61
CA LYS A 100 8.76 -0.32 5.72
C LYS A 100 8.71 -1.02 4.36
N LEU A 101 7.73 -0.67 3.50
CA LEU A 101 7.65 -1.20 2.14
C LEU A 101 8.81 -0.69 1.26
N GLU A 102 9.18 0.58 1.39
CA GLU A 102 10.32 1.16 0.67
C GLU A 102 11.65 0.49 1.09
N ASP A 103 11.85 0.25 2.39
CA ASP A 103 13.03 -0.47 2.87
C ASP A 103 13.06 -1.90 2.30
N ARG A 104 11.90 -2.57 2.24
CA ARG A 104 11.78 -3.89 1.63
C ARG A 104 12.08 -3.87 0.13
N ALA A 105 11.62 -2.86 -0.59
CA ALA A 105 11.93 -2.66 -2.00
C ALA A 105 13.45 -2.56 -2.23
N LYS A 106 14.15 -1.79 -1.38
CA LYS A 106 15.62 -1.66 -1.42
C LYS A 106 16.31 -3.00 -1.16
N GLU A 107 15.88 -3.76 -0.15
CA GLU A 107 16.40 -5.10 0.15
C GLU A 107 16.24 -6.06 -1.03
N LEU A 108 15.13 -5.95 -1.77
CA LEU A 108 14.86 -6.75 -2.96
C LEU A 108 15.60 -6.27 -4.21
N GLY A 109 16.35 -5.16 -4.11
CA GLY A 109 17.09 -4.57 -5.24
C GLY A 109 16.18 -3.90 -6.28
N CYS A 110 15.02 -3.39 -5.86
CA CYS A 110 14.16 -2.60 -6.74
C CYS A 110 14.79 -1.23 -7.00
N GLU A 111 14.61 -0.73 -8.22
CA GLU A 111 15.14 0.56 -8.69
C GLU A 111 14.14 1.68 -8.48
N THR A 112 12.85 1.34 -8.44
CA THR A 112 11.75 2.28 -8.22
C THR A 112 10.68 1.70 -7.30
N VAL A 113 9.93 2.60 -6.65
CA VAL A 113 8.69 2.29 -5.94
C VAL A 113 7.56 3.07 -6.61
N GLU A 114 6.48 2.40 -6.93
CA GLU A 114 5.27 3.01 -7.49
C GLU A 114 4.10 2.89 -6.50
N VAL A 115 3.29 3.94 -6.43
CA VAL A 115 2.05 4.01 -5.65
C VAL A 115 0.93 4.50 -6.55
N ILE A 116 -0.23 3.86 -6.48
CA ILE A 116 -1.45 4.33 -7.14
C ILE A 116 -2.34 5.02 -6.10
N ALA A 117 -2.55 6.32 -6.26
CA ALA A 117 -3.43 7.10 -5.39
C ALA A 117 -4.88 6.94 -5.84
N VAL A 118 -5.67 6.16 -5.09
CA VAL A 118 -7.07 5.86 -5.44
C VAL A 118 -8.11 6.57 -4.55
N SER A 119 -7.67 7.32 -3.54
CA SER A 119 -8.56 8.02 -2.61
C SER A 119 -9.35 9.12 -3.30
N LYS A 120 -10.63 9.28 -2.92
CA LYS A 120 -11.45 10.43 -3.29
C LYS A 120 -10.89 11.73 -2.72
N ASP A 121 -10.24 11.68 -1.56
CA ASP A 121 -9.46 12.78 -0.97
C ASP A 121 -8.01 12.76 -1.48
N TYR A 122 -7.86 12.74 -2.81
CA TYR A 122 -6.56 12.63 -3.47
C TYR A 122 -5.63 13.80 -3.15
N LYS A 123 -6.15 14.99 -2.88
CA LYS A 123 -5.31 16.17 -2.57
C LYS A 123 -4.50 15.97 -1.30
N LYS A 124 -5.14 15.45 -0.24
CA LYS A 124 -4.48 15.14 1.03
C LYS A 124 -3.47 14.00 0.85
N LEU A 125 -3.84 12.97 0.10
CA LEU A 125 -2.99 11.82 -0.16
C LEU A 125 -1.76 12.20 -0.99
N LEU A 126 -1.92 13.01 -2.05
CA LEU A 126 -0.82 13.50 -2.87
C LEU A 126 0.12 14.42 -2.09
N HIS A 127 -0.40 15.23 -1.16
CA HIS A 127 0.44 16.02 -0.25
C HIS A 127 1.39 15.13 0.56
N LEU A 128 0.86 14.05 1.16
CA LEU A 128 1.68 13.06 1.87
C LEU A 128 2.76 12.47 0.95
N TYR A 129 2.38 12.02 -0.25
CA TYR A 129 3.32 11.37 -1.17
C TYR A 129 4.41 12.32 -1.67
N PHE A 130 4.06 13.53 -2.08
CA PHE A 130 5.03 14.47 -2.65
C PHE A 130 5.87 15.17 -1.57
N GLU A 131 5.24 15.70 -0.52
CA GLU A 131 5.91 16.57 0.44
C GLU A 131 6.61 15.79 1.56
N GLU A 132 6.05 14.63 1.96
CA GLU A 132 6.59 13.89 3.10
C GLU A 132 7.37 12.64 2.70
N LEU A 133 7.00 11.98 1.59
CA LEU A 133 7.59 10.71 1.16
C LEU A 133 8.50 10.86 -0.06
N GLY A 134 8.55 12.04 -0.69
CA GLY A 134 9.46 12.35 -1.79
C GLY A 134 9.15 11.62 -3.10
N LEU A 135 7.89 11.19 -3.31
CA LEU A 135 7.48 10.64 -4.58
C LEU A 135 7.31 11.77 -5.62
N GLU A 136 7.51 11.43 -6.87
CA GLU A 136 7.32 12.34 -8.01
C GLU A 136 6.10 11.92 -8.82
N PHE A 137 5.46 12.88 -9.49
CA PHE A 137 4.34 12.59 -10.37
C PHE A 137 4.85 11.83 -11.61
N PHE A 138 4.34 10.62 -11.80
CA PHE A 138 4.71 9.77 -12.91
C PHE A 138 3.66 9.76 -14.02
N ASN A 139 2.40 9.43 -13.69
CA ASN A 139 1.28 9.45 -14.62
C ASN A 139 -0.06 9.62 -13.87
N ALA A 140 -1.13 9.84 -14.62
CA ALA A 140 -2.48 9.80 -14.10
C ALA A 140 -3.36 8.94 -14.98
N HIS A 141 -4.16 8.08 -14.36
CA HIS A 141 -5.24 7.33 -15.00
C HIS A 141 -6.57 7.95 -14.57
N LEU A 142 -7.31 8.47 -15.54
CA LEU A 142 -8.59 9.13 -15.29
C LEU A 142 -9.72 8.31 -15.90
N MET A 143 -10.84 8.21 -15.18
CA MET A 143 -12.01 7.43 -15.59
C MET A 143 -13.30 8.23 -15.42
N LYS A 144 -14.20 8.06 -16.36
CA LYS A 144 -15.56 8.57 -16.30
C LYS A 144 -16.55 7.42 -16.54
N LYS A 145 -17.54 7.29 -15.66
CA LYS A 145 -18.68 6.39 -15.93
C LYS A 145 -19.57 7.05 -16.99
N LEU A 146 -20.03 6.26 -17.97
CA LEU A 146 -20.93 6.67 -19.03
C LEU A 146 -22.39 6.38 -18.66
#